data_79b217fc49d5b0afd49dab0f7637b379
#
_entry.id   79b217fc49d5b0afd49dab0f7637b379
#
_cell.length_a   1.000
_cell.length_b   1.000
_cell.length_c   1.000
_cell.angle_alpha   90.00
_cell.angle_beta   90.00
_cell.angle_gamma   90.00
#
_symmetry.space_group_name_H-M   'P 1'
#
loop_
_entity.id
_entity.type
_entity.pdbx_description
1 polymer ?
#
loop_
_entity_poly.entity_id
_entity_poly.type
_entity_poly.pdbx_seq_one_letter_code
_entity_poly.pdbx_strand_id
1 'polypeptide(L)'
;MARTKPDPATTPTSTGPASEASAIPLHGTVETPPATEPGPRVVDPSVPVGEPPVGPTEPLVPASEPLTPASAPSPRKDAPRTMRDLRLATEARRRSTTPRAADNPLREGLRLERVPDPHIFVLFGATGDLAHRKVVPALHQLWRTHLLPHEFTLVCVGRRPYTDEAFRDELKASLAKFSRSQPIDREAWDDMASRITYHRGDFNDPAAYAALADHLDTIDLAHGTRGNRLFYLATQPSAFPEIIAQLGHAGLDHEHHDGGWRRVVIEKPFGRDLESAIRLNREVGKVFRERQVYRIDHYLGKETVRNLLVFRFANGIFEPIWNRRHIDHVQITVAESLGIEGRGAFYEETGASRDFLQNHLLQLLSLVAMEPPATFEADALRDEKVKVIRAIAEMTPAQVRRDVVRGQYGPGWVSGKPVVGYRQEPHVDPESETETFIAARLMIDDWRWSGIPFYLRMGKRLPKRATEIAIQFKEVPHQLFRDSAADPEPNLLAMRIQPDEGIMLRFGAKVPGLGVDVRNVTMDFTYGSAFQTDSPDAYETLILDALLGDASLFTRADEVEEAWSIVDPIIAAWAEEGSPDFPSYEAGTWGPAVADDLLAREGRRWRRI
;
A
#
# COMPACT_ATOMS: atom_id res chain seq x y z
N MET A 1 -22.94 -47.58 -44.18
CA MET A 1 -23.60 -47.04 -45.37
C MET A 1 -23.22 -45.56 -45.42
N ALA A 2 -22.23 -45.23 -46.07
CA ALA A 2 -21.99 -44.90 -47.47
C ALA A 2 -22.41 -43.46 -47.81
N ARG A 3 -21.37 -42.63 -47.97
CA ARG A 3 -21.10 -41.73 -49.11
C ARG A 3 -22.07 -40.54 -49.26
N THR A 4 -21.66 -39.29 -49.54
CA THR A 4 -20.65 -38.76 -50.46
C THR A 4 -20.47 -37.25 -50.24
N LYS A 5 -19.24 -36.79 -50.40
CA LYS A 5 -18.89 -35.39 -50.85
C LYS A 5 -19.26 -35.20 -52.33
N PRO A 6 -19.39 -33.98 -52.84
CA PRO A 6 -18.31 -33.42 -53.68
C PRO A 6 -18.01 -31.91 -53.48
N ASP A 7 -16.75 -31.55 -53.72
CA ASP A 7 -16.18 -30.33 -54.26
C ASP A 7 -16.30 -30.32 -55.82
N PRO A 8 -15.83 -29.31 -56.62
CA PRO A 8 -15.41 -27.91 -56.38
C PRO A 8 -15.82 -26.90 -57.51
N ALA A 9 -15.25 -25.65 -57.42
CA ALA A 9 -14.93 -24.68 -58.49
C ALA A 9 -16.03 -23.76 -59.05
N THR A 10 -15.84 -22.46 -59.04
CA THR A 10 -15.25 -21.64 -60.11
C THR A 10 -15.30 -20.14 -59.74
N THR A 11 -14.17 -19.49 -59.94
CA THR A 11 -14.01 -18.03 -60.11
C THR A 11 -14.61 -17.58 -61.45
N PRO A 12 -14.99 -16.28 -61.61
CA PRO A 12 -14.41 -15.51 -62.69
C PRO A 12 -13.98 -14.09 -62.29
N THR A 13 -12.88 -13.70 -62.92
CA THR A 13 -12.29 -12.40 -63.14
C THR A 13 -13.14 -11.46 -64.02
N SER A 14 -13.11 -10.13 -63.74
CA SER A 14 -13.17 -9.06 -64.78
C SER A 14 -12.70 -7.74 -64.14
N THR A 15 -11.56 -7.26 -64.54
CA THR A 15 -11.14 -6.13 -65.39
C THR A 15 -11.85 -4.79 -65.14
N GLY A 16 -10.98 -3.78 -64.91
CA GLY A 16 -11.17 -2.37 -64.59
C GLY A 16 -11.92 -1.51 -65.64
N PRO A 17 -11.84 -0.19 -65.58
CA PRO A 17 -10.63 0.58 -65.92
C PRO A 17 -10.35 1.84 -65.05
N ALA A 18 -9.17 2.39 -65.31
CA ALA A 18 -8.60 3.62 -64.79
C ALA A 18 -9.22 4.89 -65.41
N SER A 19 -9.24 6.01 -64.68
CA SER A 19 -9.20 7.36 -65.23
C SER A 19 -8.55 8.30 -64.24
N GLU A 20 -7.40 8.73 -64.54
CA GLU A 20 -6.92 10.06 -64.94
C GLU A 20 -6.81 11.11 -63.85
N ALA A 21 -5.58 11.54 -63.73
CA ALA A 21 -5.04 12.64 -62.96
C ALA A 21 -5.56 14.01 -63.41
N SER A 22 -5.73 14.95 -62.53
CA SER A 22 -5.70 16.37 -62.85
C SER A 22 -4.87 17.10 -61.78
N ALA A 23 -3.72 17.60 -62.21
CA ALA A 23 -2.85 18.51 -61.53
C ALA A 23 -3.31 19.96 -61.78
N ILE A 24 -3.32 20.81 -60.79
CA ILE A 24 -3.35 22.28 -60.92
C ILE A 24 -2.34 22.91 -59.94
N PRO A 25 -1.68 24.04 -60.32
CA PRO A 25 -0.29 24.32 -59.98
C PRO A 25 -0.09 25.28 -58.78
N LEU A 26 1.15 25.24 -58.32
CA LEU A 26 1.80 26.21 -57.42
C LEU A 26 1.80 27.65 -58.00
N HIS A 27 1.53 28.65 -57.15
CA HIS A 27 2.29 29.89 -57.04
C HIS A 27 1.80 30.74 -55.85
N GLY A 28 2.74 31.18 -55.00
CA GLY A 28 2.52 32.18 -53.96
C GLY A 28 3.68 32.21 -53.00
N THR A 29 4.81 32.79 -53.42
CA THR A 29 5.93 33.17 -52.57
C THR A 29 5.55 34.35 -51.68
N VAL A 30 5.66 34.20 -50.36
CA VAL A 30 5.67 35.31 -49.40
C VAL A 30 7.08 35.40 -48.81
N GLU A 31 7.75 36.49 -49.10
CA GLU A 31 9.05 36.88 -48.56
C GLU A 31 8.94 37.23 -47.04
N THR A 32 9.79 36.62 -46.25
CA THR A 32 10.06 37.04 -44.87
C THR A 32 11.29 37.92 -44.82
N PRO A 33 11.28 39.08 -44.11
CA PRO A 33 12.47 39.90 -43.94
C PRO A 33 13.45 39.28 -42.95
N PRO A 34 14.78 39.57 -43.05
CA PRO A 34 15.82 38.97 -42.26
C PRO A 34 15.87 39.49 -40.84
N ALA A 35 16.05 38.59 -39.86
CA ALA A 35 16.32 38.91 -38.48
C ALA A 35 17.78 39.42 -38.33
N THR A 36 17.93 40.57 -37.74
CA THR A 36 19.20 41.16 -37.32
C THR A 36 19.73 40.48 -36.07
N GLU A 37 20.90 39.89 -36.15
CA GLU A 37 21.67 39.41 -34.97
C GLU A 37 22.21 40.63 -34.17
N PRO A 38 22.17 40.60 -32.82
CA PRO A 38 22.92 41.53 -32.01
C PRO A 38 24.34 41.01 -31.79
N GLY A 39 25.31 41.81 -32.26
CA GLY A 39 26.74 41.60 -32.12
C GLY A 39 27.22 41.65 -30.64
N PRO A 40 28.46 41.16 -30.39
CA PRO A 40 28.96 41.03 -29.01
C PRO A 40 29.27 42.39 -28.35
N ARG A 41 28.78 42.57 -27.14
CA ARG A 41 29.11 43.69 -26.27
C ARG A 41 30.56 43.57 -25.80
N VAL A 42 31.38 44.55 -26.15
CA VAL A 42 32.72 44.79 -25.61
C VAL A 42 32.53 45.34 -24.21
N VAL A 43 33.13 44.74 -23.21
CA VAL A 43 33.16 45.21 -21.82
C VAL A 43 34.41 46.11 -21.66
N ASP A 44 34.19 47.36 -21.28
CA ASP A 44 35.23 48.34 -20.96
C ASP A 44 35.82 48.07 -19.54
N PRO A 45 37.15 47.96 -19.38
CA PRO A 45 37.76 47.56 -18.10
C PRO A 45 38.11 48.73 -17.17
N SER A 46 37.33 49.82 -17.12
CA SER A 46 37.68 50.97 -16.29
C SER A 46 36.55 51.50 -15.39
N VAL A 47 36.04 50.63 -14.50
CA VAL A 47 35.20 51.09 -13.38
C VAL A 47 35.71 50.46 -12.08
N PRO A 48 36.10 51.23 -11.05
CA PRO A 48 36.60 50.67 -9.79
C PRO A 48 35.46 50.08 -8.96
N VAL A 49 35.71 48.88 -8.40
CA VAL A 49 34.82 48.18 -7.46
C VAL A 49 34.81 48.94 -6.14
N GLY A 50 33.66 49.53 -5.80
CA GLY A 50 33.43 50.14 -4.49
C GLY A 50 33.13 49.07 -3.44
N GLU A 51 33.77 49.18 -2.28
CA GLU A 51 33.51 48.34 -1.10
C GLU A 51 32.08 48.55 -0.55
N PRO A 52 31.46 47.52 0.03
CA PRO A 52 30.13 47.64 0.63
C PRO A 52 30.20 48.48 1.93
N PRO A 53 29.17 49.27 2.25
CA PRO A 53 29.13 50.09 3.43
C PRO A 53 29.02 49.25 4.71
N VAL A 54 29.92 49.58 5.66
CA VAL A 54 29.90 49.07 7.04
C VAL A 54 28.72 49.74 7.76
N GLY A 55 27.75 48.91 8.22
CA GLY A 55 26.65 49.36 9.08
C GLY A 55 27.13 49.70 10.50
N PRO A 56 26.39 50.54 11.23
CA PRO A 56 26.82 51.04 12.52
C PRO A 56 26.86 49.97 13.60
N THR A 57 27.97 49.95 14.35
CA THR A 57 28.19 49.15 15.56
C THR A 57 27.25 49.62 16.67
N GLU A 58 26.43 48.70 17.20
CA GLU A 58 25.71 48.90 18.45
C GLU A 58 26.67 48.92 19.65
N PRO A 59 26.38 49.71 20.71
CA PRO A 59 27.26 49.83 21.86
C PRO A 59 27.15 48.63 22.80
N LEU A 60 28.28 48.18 23.31
CA LEU A 60 28.49 47.19 24.36
C LEU A 60 27.68 47.52 25.61
N VAL A 61 26.80 46.60 26.03
CA VAL A 61 26.11 46.62 27.32
C VAL A 61 27.10 46.25 28.43
N PRO A 62 27.16 46.99 29.55
CA PRO A 62 28.08 46.66 30.64
C PRO A 62 27.68 45.38 31.39
N ALA A 63 28.70 44.68 31.89
CA ALA A 63 28.62 43.46 32.64
C ALA A 63 27.68 43.57 33.85
N SER A 64 26.69 42.70 33.96
CA SER A 64 25.82 42.55 35.13
C SER A 64 26.52 41.83 36.27
N GLU A 65 26.25 42.31 37.48
CA GLU A 65 26.75 41.85 38.76
C GLU A 65 26.50 40.34 39.04
N PRO A 66 27.27 39.72 39.93
CA PRO A 66 27.15 38.28 40.23
C PRO A 66 25.87 37.98 41.00
N LEU A 67 25.07 37.06 40.47
CA LEU A 67 23.88 36.49 41.13
C LEU A 67 24.28 35.74 42.40
N THR A 68 23.69 36.11 43.51
CA THR A 68 23.69 35.37 44.76
C THR A 68 23.15 33.94 44.58
N PRO A 69 23.71 32.93 45.24
CA PRO A 69 23.28 31.56 45.07
C PRO A 69 21.87 31.35 45.67
N ALA A 70 20.96 30.88 44.83
CA ALA A 70 19.63 30.46 45.25
C ALA A 70 19.73 29.27 46.26
N SER A 71 18.95 29.38 47.34
CA SER A 71 18.81 28.38 48.39
C SER A 71 18.52 26.97 47.82
N ALA A 72 19.24 25.98 48.32
CA ALA A 72 19.08 24.56 47.99
C ALA A 72 17.64 24.06 48.26
N PRO A 73 17.08 23.27 47.35
CA PRO A 73 15.77 22.62 47.59
C PRO A 73 15.88 21.62 48.74
N SER A 74 14.83 21.60 49.58
CA SER A 74 14.67 20.65 50.67
C SER A 74 14.84 19.20 50.23
N PRO A 75 15.44 18.30 51.01
CA PRO A 75 15.69 16.93 50.60
C PRO A 75 14.38 16.16 50.42
N ARG A 76 14.20 15.54 49.26
CA ARG A 76 13.12 14.60 49.01
C ARG A 76 13.21 13.43 50.01
N LYS A 77 12.08 13.04 50.58
CA LYS A 77 11.95 12.02 51.66
C LYS A 77 12.33 10.58 51.27
N ASP A 78 12.68 10.31 50.01
CA ASP A 78 12.89 8.96 49.48
C ASP A 78 14.31 8.69 48.94
N ALA A 79 15.32 9.38 49.46
CA ALA A 79 16.70 9.03 49.17
C ALA A 79 17.17 7.87 50.10
N PRO A 80 17.86 6.85 49.55
CA PRO A 80 18.36 5.73 50.34
C PRO A 80 19.32 6.24 51.40
N ARG A 81 19.04 5.89 52.67
CA ARG A 81 19.72 6.45 53.87
C ARG A 81 21.03 5.75 54.21
N THR A 82 21.37 4.61 53.58
CA THR A 82 22.60 3.88 53.88
C THR A 82 23.25 3.31 52.60
N MET A 83 24.58 3.06 52.65
CA MET A 83 25.30 2.35 51.60
C MET A 83 24.76 0.94 51.35
N ARG A 84 24.06 0.36 52.33
CA ARG A 84 23.39 -0.93 52.19
C ARG A 84 22.13 -0.79 51.35
N ASP A 85 21.36 0.30 51.51
CA ASP A 85 20.17 0.57 50.72
C ASP A 85 20.50 0.89 49.27
N LEU A 86 21.63 1.57 49.01
CA LEU A 86 22.17 1.78 47.67
C LEU A 86 22.61 0.48 46.98
N ARG A 87 23.26 -0.43 47.73
CA ARG A 87 23.64 -1.75 47.22
C ARG A 87 22.42 -2.60 46.92
N LEU A 88 21.41 -2.63 47.80
CA LEU A 88 20.17 -3.36 47.57
C LEU A 88 19.36 -2.79 46.41
N ALA A 89 19.30 -1.46 46.23
CA ALA A 89 18.67 -0.82 45.08
C ALA A 89 19.44 -1.10 43.77
N THR A 90 20.77 -1.17 43.84
CA THR A 90 21.61 -1.51 42.66
C THR A 90 21.52 -3.00 42.33
N GLU A 91 21.44 -3.88 43.35
CA GLU A 91 21.19 -5.32 43.13
C GLU A 91 19.77 -5.61 42.65
N ALA A 92 18.76 -4.89 43.17
CA ALA A 92 17.39 -4.98 42.64
C ALA A 92 17.28 -4.49 41.21
N ARG A 93 17.97 -3.39 40.82
CA ARG A 93 18.08 -2.97 39.45
C ARG A 93 18.82 -3.97 38.56
N ARG A 94 19.86 -4.63 39.06
CA ARG A 94 20.56 -5.72 38.36
C ARG A 94 19.72 -6.99 38.21
N ARG A 95 18.82 -7.28 39.15
CA ARG A 95 17.91 -8.45 39.09
C ARG A 95 16.66 -8.20 38.22
N SER A 96 16.29 -6.96 37.97
CA SER A 96 15.16 -6.62 37.09
C SER A 96 15.54 -6.55 35.60
N THR A 97 16.82 -6.60 35.25
CA THR A 97 17.29 -6.78 33.88
C THR A 97 17.54 -8.26 33.62
N THR A 98 16.47 -9.03 33.36
CA THR A 98 16.62 -10.24 32.57
C THR A 98 17.25 -9.80 31.24
N PRO A 99 18.41 -10.31 30.82
CA PRO A 99 18.99 -9.91 29.54
C PRO A 99 17.95 -10.15 28.47
N ARG A 100 17.59 -9.11 27.71
CA ARG A 100 16.81 -9.30 26.50
C ARG A 100 17.57 -10.30 25.64
N ALA A 101 16.85 -11.18 24.95
CA ALA A 101 17.46 -12.16 24.03
C ALA A 101 18.43 -11.52 23.01
N ALA A 102 18.31 -10.19 22.80
CA ALA A 102 19.21 -9.37 22.00
C ALA A 102 20.61 -9.15 22.62
N ASP A 103 20.79 -9.34 23.95
CA ASP A 103 22.04 -9.05 24.66
C ASP A 103 22.94 -10.28 24.82
N ASN A 104 22.64 -11.39 24.16
CA ASN A 104 23.47 -12.58 24.19
C ASN A 104 24.61 -12.46 23.14
N PRO A 105 25.88 -12.32 23.55
CA PRO A 105 27.01 -12.18 22.62
C PRO A 105 27.17 -13.34 21.63
N LEU A 106 26.65 -14.52 21.96
CA LEU A 106 26.66 -15.68 21.07
C LEU A 106 25.65 -15.58 19.91
N ARG A 107 24.80 -14.57 19.96
CA ARG A 107 23.81 -14.26 18.92
C ARG A 107 24.21 -13.06 18.06
N GLU A 108 25.34 -12.42 18.38
CA GLU A 108 25.87 -11.30 17.60
C GLU A 108 26.21 -11.76 16.17
N GLY A 109 25.62 -11.11 15.18
CA GLY A 109 25.76 -11.47 13.76
C GLY A 109 24.80 -12.55 13.24
N LEU A 110 24.00 -13.21 14.10
CA LEU A 110 22.91 -14.07 13.66
C LEU A 110 21.68 -13.23 13.36
N ARG A 111 21.14 -13.33 12.15
CA ARG A 111 19.81 -12.82 11.81
C ARG A 111 18.75 -13.72 12.45
N LEU A 112 18.46 -13.49 13.72
CA LEU A 112 17.35 -14.15 14.38
C LEU A 112 16.07 -13.41 14.02
N GLU A 113 15.10 -14.14 13.53
CA GLU A 113 13.75 -13.64 13.37
C GLU A 113 13.23 -13.17 14.74
N ARG A 114 12.57 -12.00 14.76
CA ARG A 114 12.06 -11.44 16.00
C ARG A 114 10.79 -12.19 16.40
N VAL A 115 10.81 -12.83 17.55
CA VAL A 115 9.61 -13.41 18.17
C VAL A 115 8.99 -12.34 19.07
N PRO A 116 7.67 -12.07 18.97
CA PRO A 116 6.98 -11.13 19.86
C PRO A 116 7.05 -11.54 21.34
N ASP A 117 6.83 -10.56 22.22
CA ASP A 117 6.64 -10.87 23.65
C ASP A 117 5.41 -11.78 23.87
N PRO A 118 5.34 -12.58 24.96
CA PRO A 118 4.14 -13.31 25.35
C PRO A 118 2.88 -12.44 25.31
N HIS A 119 1.78 -12.93 24.72
CA HIS A 119 0.59 -12.11 24.51
C HIS A 119 -0.69 -12.92 24.25
N ILE A 120 -1.82 -12.26 24.43
CA ILE A 120 -3.13 -12.73 24.00
C ILE A 120 -3.52 -12.04 22.69
N PHE A 121 -3.92 -12.82 21.71
CA PHE A 121 -4.52 -12.35 20.46
C PHE A 121 -6.04 -12.50 20.58
N VAL A 122 -6.79 -11.40 20.63
CA VAL A 122 -8.25 -11.38 20.73
C VAL A 122 -8.84 -11.11 19.35
N LEU A 123 -9.51 -12.10 18.78
CA LEU A 123 -10.06 -12.06 17.43
C LEU A 123 -11.57 -11.80 17.47
N PHE A 124 -12.00 -10.55 17.26
CA PHE A 124 -13.41 -10.21 17.07
C PHE A 124 -13.90 -10.61 15.69
N GLY A 125 -15.11 -11.17 15.62
CA GLY A 125 -15.65 -11.69 14.35
C GLY A 125 -15.04 -13.03 13.93
N ALA A 126 -14.61 -13.84 14.90
CA ALA A 126 -13.92 -15.10 14.69
C ALA A 126 -14.67 -16.11 13.82
N THR A 127 -16.01 -16.01 13.70
CA THR A 127 -16.86 -16.85 12.84
C THR A 127 -17.03 -16.28 11.43
N GLY A 128 -16.30 -15.23 11.08
CA GLY A 128 -16.39 -14.53 9.78
C GLY A 128 -15.46 -15.11 8.72
N ASP A 129 -15.74 -14.80 7.46
CA ASP A 129 -14.97 -15.27 6.31
C ASP A 129 -13.48 -14.85 6.37
N LEU A 130 -13.19 -13.62 6.77
CA LEU A 130 -11.83 -13.11 6.90
C LEU A 130 -11.02 -13.88 7.96
N ALA A 131 -11.62 -14.14 9.13
CA ALA A 131 -10.99 -14.92 10.18
C ALA A 131 -10.59 -16.31 9.68
N HIS A 132 -11.51 -17.00 9.00
CA HIS A 132 -11.32 -18.36 8.49
C HIS A 132 -10.35 -18.45 7.30
N ARG A 133 -10.38 -17.47 6.39
CA ARG A 133 -9.57 -17.52 5.15
C ARG A 133 -8.19 -16.91 5.28
N LYS A 134 -8.00 -15.97 6.21
CA LYS A 134 -6.77 -15.18 6.28
C LYS A 134 -6.14 -15.15 7.66
N VAL A 135 -6.85 -14.69 8.69
CA VAL A 135 -6.25 -14.44 10.00
C VAL A 135 -5.78 -15.74 10.67
N VAL A 136 -6.66 -16.74 10.79
CA VAL A 136 -6.32 -18.02 11.43
C VAL A 136 -5.27 -18.80 10.63
N PRO A 137 -5.33 -18.90 9.28
CA PRO A 137 -4.23 -19.47 8.50
C PRO A 137 -2.89 -18.77 8.68
N ALA A 138 -2.87 -17.45 8.76
CA ALA A 138 -1.65 -16.67 9.01
C ALA A 138 -1.07 -16.96 10.42
N LEU A 139 -1.92 -16.95 11.47
CA LEU A 139 -1.50 -17.29 12.83
C LEU A 139 -0.97 -18.73 12.92
N HIS A 140 -1.64 -19.70 12.27
CA HIS A 140 -1.16 -21.08 12.21
C HIS A 140 0.20 -21.20 11.51
N GLN A 141 0.40 -20.45 10.43
CA GLN A 141 1.69 -20.44 9.73
C GLN A 141 2.81 -19.83 10.60
N LEU A 142 2.54 -18.71 11.29
CA LEU A 142 3.48 -18.09 12.23
C LEU A 142 3.79 -19.02 13.40
N TRP A 143 2.79 -19.76 13.91
CA TRP A 143 3.00 -20.77 14.95
C TRP A 143 3.90 -21.90 14.47
N ARG A 144 3.60 -22.49 13.33
CA ARG A 144 4.36 -23.58 12.71
C ARG A 144 5.83 -23.21 12.42
N THR A 145 6.10 -21.94 12.11
CA THR A 145 7.46 -21.44 11.84
C THR A 145 8.16 -20.89 13.09
N HIS A 146 7.57 -21.09 14.27
CA HIS A 146 8.09 -20.63 15.57
C HIS A 146 8.30 -19.11 15.67
N LEU A 147 7.49 -18.34 14.94
CA LEU A 147 7.45 -16.87 14.98
C LEU A 147 6.47 -16.33 16.03
N LEU A 148 5.69 -17.17 16.69
CA LEU A 148 4.89 -16.82 17.88
C LEU A 148 5.55 -17.38 19.15
N PRO A 149 5.42 -16.68 20.29
CA PRO A 149 5.96 -17.15 21.56
C PRO A 149 5.18 -18.36 22.09
N HIS A 150 5.83 -19.17 22.91
CA HIS A 150 5.19 -20.35 23.50
C HIS A 150 3.99 -19.97 24.36
N GLU A 151 3.98 -18.82 25.00
CA GLU A 151 2.91 -18.28 25.84
C GLU A 151 1.81 -17.55 25.03
N PHE A 152 1.78 -17.72 23.71
CA PHE A 152 0.71 -17.21 22.85
C PHE A 152 -0.63 -17.87 23.18
N THR A 153 -1.70 -17.08 23.21
CA THR A 153 -3.08 -17.58 23.35
C THR A 153 -4.00 -16.82 22.38
N LEU A 154 -4.89 -17.56 21.72
CA LEU A 154 -5.90 -17.01 20.81
C LEU A 154 -7.28 -17.07 21.47
N VAL A 155 -7.88 -15.90 21.71
CA VAL A 155 -9.25 -15.77 22.21
C VAL A 155 -10.15 -15.36 21.06
N CYS A 156 -11.03 -16.25 20.64
CA CYS A 156 -11.97 -16.05 19.54
C CYS A 156 -13.30 -15.49 20.07
N VAL A 157 -13.68 -14.28 19.62
CA VAL A 157 -14.92 -13.62 20.08
C VAL A 157 -15.98 -13.65 18.98
N GLY A 158 -17.18 -14.13 19.33
CA GLY A 158 -18.29 -14.20 18.38
C GLY A 158 -19.66 -14.36 19.04
N ARG A 159 -20.74 -14.10 18.28
CA ARG A 159 -22.12 -14.14 18.80
C ARG A 159 -22.73 -15.55 18.86
N ARG A 160 -22.27 -16.44 17.97
CA ARG A 160 -22.81 -17.81 17.89
C ARG A 160 -22.40 -18.62 19.13
N PRO A 161 -23.25 -19.55 19.59
CA PRO A 161 -22.89 -20.43 20.70
C PRO A 161 -21.99 -21.55 20.22
N TYR A 162 -20.73 -21.57 20.68
CA TYR A 162 -19.78 -22.66 20.49
C TYR A 162 -19.16 -23.05 21.84
N THR A 163 -18.80 -24.35 21.98
CA THR A 163 -17.79 -24.78 22.92
C THR A 163 -16.40 -24.59 22.31
N ASP A 164 -15.36 -24.57 23.12
CA ASP A 164 -13.97 -24.46 22.63
C ASP A 164 -13.65 -25.59 21.64
N GLU A 165 -14.05 -26.82 21.94
CA GLU A 165 -13.80 -27.98 21.09
C GLU A 165 -14.49 -27.87 19.74
N ALA A 166 -15.78 -27.53 19.72
CA ALA A 166 -16.54 -27.39 18.49
C ALA A 166 -15.97 -26.27 17.61
N PHE A 167 -15.51 -25.17 18.22
CA PHE A 167 -14.92 -24.08 17.46
C PHE A 167 -13.52 -24.42 16.92
N ARG A 168 -12.69 -25.13 17.69
CA ARG A 168 -11.41 -25.68 17.21
C ARG A 168 -11.57 -26.60 16.02
N ASP A 169 -12.59 -27.47 16.03
CA ASP A 169 -12.89 -28.33 14.87
C ASP A 169 -13.30 -27.54 13.63
N GLU A 170 -14.09 -26.48 13.79
CA GLU A 170 -14.45 -25.57 12.69
C GLU A 170 -13.20 -24.85 12.11
N LEU A 171 -12.31 -24.37 12.97
CA LEU A 171 -11.05 -23.76 12.54
C LEU A 171 -10.13 -24.77 11.84
N LYS A 172 -10.05 -26.02 12.32
CA LYS A 172 -9.29 -27.09 11.66
C LYS A 172 -9.79 -27.35 10.24
N ALA A 173 -11.11 -27.41 10.08
CA ALA A 173 -11.72 -27.57 8.76
C ALA A 173 -11.41 -26.37 7.83
N SER A 174 -11.35 -25.17 8.37
CA SER A 174 -10.98 -23.97 7.62
C SER A 174 -9.51 -23.99 7.20
N LEU A 175 -8.61 -24.39 8.07
CA LEU A 175 -7.19 -24.54 7.74
C LEU A 175 -6.97 -25.60 6.63
N ALA A 176 -7.69 -26.73 6.69
CA ALA A 176 -7.65 -27.75 5.63
C ALA A 176 -8.02 -27.19 4.25
N LYS A 177 -8.83 -26.13 4.22
CA LYS A 177 -9.31 -25.52 2.98
C LYS A 177 -8.46 -24.33 2.52
N PHE A 178 -7.96 -23.52 3.44
CA PHE A 178 -7.41 -22.20 3.14
C PHE A 178 -5.93 -22.01 3.48
N SER A 179 -5.32 -22.92 4.26
CA SER A 179 -3.88 -22.83 4.54
C SER A 179 -3.06 -23.03 3.26
N ARG A 180 -2.02 -22.23 3.07
CA ARG A 180 -1.06 -22.41 1.97
C ARG A 180 -0.17 -23.63 2.14
N SER A 181 0.01 -24.10 3.38
CA SER A 181 0.79 -25.29 3.71
C SER A 181 -0.14 -26.48 3.84
N GLN A 182 -0.06 -27.39 2.88
CA GLN A 182 -0.86 -28.64 2.84
C GLN A 182 0.06 -29.85 2.66
N PRO A 183 -0.20 -30.99 3.33
CA PRO A 183 -1.25 -31.18 4.34
C PRO A 183 -0.96 -30.38 5.62
N ILE A 184 -2.01 -30.14 6.44
CA ILE A 184 -1.83 -29.48 7.73
C ILE A 184 -0.93 -30.33 8.61
N ASP A 185 0.08 -29.68 9.21
CA ASP A 185 0.90 -30.27 10.25
C ASP A 185 0.04 -30.54 11.50
N ARG A 186 -0.15 -31.81 11.83
CA ARG A 186 -1.03 -32.22 12.93
C ARG A 186 -0.46 -31.84 14.29
N GLU A 187 0.85 -31.99 14.47
CA GLU A 187 1.51 -31.68 15.75
C GLU A 187 1.44 -30.18 16.01
N ALA A 188 1.79 -29.36 15.04
CA ALA A 188 1.69 -27.91 15.15
C ALA A 188 0.25 -27.43 15.36
N TRP A 189 -0.74 -28.09 14.72
CA TRP A 189 -2.14 -27.77 14.96
C TRP A 189 -2.60 -28.13 16.36
N ASP A 190 -2.35 -29.36 16.81
CA ASP A 190 -2.84 -29.85 18.10
C ASP A 190 -2.22 -29.04 19.27
N ASP A 191 -0.96 -28.61 19.14
CA ASP A 191 -0.30 -27.72 20.09
C ASP A 191 -0.95 -26.32 20.07
N MET A 192 -1.11 -25.68 18.91
CA MET A 192 -1.79 -24.39 18.80
C MET A 192 -3.25 -24.45 19.28
N ALA A 193 -3.99 -25.51 18.93
CA ALA A 193 -5.39 -25.68 19.28
C ALA A 193 -5.61 -25.70 20.79
N SER A 194 -4.67 -26.25 21.57
CA SER A 194 -4.73 -26.25 23.03
C SER A 194 -4.78 -24.84 23.64
N ARG A 195 -4.36 -23.83 22.89
CA ARG A 195 -4.26 -22.41 23.27
C ARG A 195 -5.38 -21.55 22.68
N ILE A 196 -6.36 -22.14 22.02
CA ILE A 196 -7.51 -21.45 21.45
C ILE A 196 -8.70 -21.59 22.38
N THR A 197 -9.32 -20.47 22.73
CA THR A 197 -10.57 -20.42 23.50
C THR A 197 -11.62 -19.62 22.74
N TYR A 198 -12.89 -19.92 22.97
CA TYR A 198 -14.01 -19.22 22.37
C TYR A 198 -14.80 -18.45 23.43
N HIS A 199 -14.91 -17.14 23.27
CA HIS A 199 -15.70 -16.26 24.10
C HIS A 199 -16.96 -15.83 23.38
N ARG A 200 -18.13 -16.26 23.88
CA ARG A 200 -19.42 -15.83 23.32
C ARG A 200 -19.78 -14.45 23.85
N GLY A 201 -19.97 -13.46 22.96
CA GLY A 201 -20.41 -12.13 23.34
C GLY A 201 -21.07 -11.39 22.18
N ASP A 202 -22.09 -10.57 22.47
CA ASP A 202 -22.59 -9.58 21.52
C ASP A 202 -21.72 -8.34 21.59
N PHE A 203 -21.46 -7.72 20.45
CA PHE A 203 -20.57 -6.55 20.36
C PHE A 203 -21.16 -5.29 21.01
N ASN A 204 -22.48 -5.28 21.24
CA ASN A 204 -23.19 -4.17 21.87
C ASN A 204 -23.50 -4.42 23.36
N ASP A 205 -23.10 -5.56 23.92
CA ASP A 205 -23.41 -5.92 25.32
C ASP A 205 -22.23 -5.63 26.26
N PRO A 206 -22.30 -4.58 27.12
CA PRO A 206 -21.23 -4.26 28.08
C PRO A 206 -20.87 -5.42 29.01
N ALA A 207 -21.86 -6.28 29.37
CA ALA A 207 -21.61 -7.43 30.25
C ALA A 207 -20.70 -8.46 29.57
N ALA A 208 -20.78 -8.61 28.23
CA ALA A 208 -19.88 -9.48 27.48
C ALA A 208 -18.41 -9.00 27.55
N TYR A 209 -18.16 -7.67 27.57
CA TYR A 209 -16.81 -7.14 27.69
C TYR A 209 -16.27 -7.23 29.13
N ALA A 210 -17.10 -7.08 30.13
CA ALA A 210 -16.70 -7.35 31.53
C ALA A 210 -16.29 -8.82 31.70
N ALA A 211 -17.10 -9.76 31.20
CA ALA A 211 -16.77 -11.18 31.18
C ALA A 211 -15.53 -11.51 30.34
N LEU A 212 -15.31 -10.80 29.23
CA LEU A 212 -14.10 -10.92 28.44
C LEU A 212 -12.87 -10.46 29.24
N ALA A 213 -12.95 -9.34 29.94
CA ALA A 213 -11.86 -8.83 30.78
C ALA A 213 -11.44 -9.87 31.84
N ASP A 214 -12.41 -10.42 32.59
CA ASP A 214 -12.16 -11.47 33.61
C ASP A 214 -11.54 -12.73 32.97
N HIS A 215 -11.99 -13.11 31.76
CA HIS A 215 -11.44 -14.24 31.03
C HIS A 215 -9.99 -14.00 30.59
N LEU A 216 -9.67 -12.80 30.08
CA LEU A 216 -8.31 -12.42 29.69
C LEU A 216 -7.36 -12.37 30.90
N ASP A 217 -7.79 -11.88 32.04
CA ASP A 217 -7.00 -11.88 33.28
C ASP A 217 -6.72 -13.30 33.79
N THR A 218 -7.69 -14.21 33.64
CA THR A 218 -7.50 -15.64 33.96
C THR A 218 -6.44 -16.27 33.05
N ILE A 219 -6.46 -15.96 31.74
CA ILE A 219 -5.45 -16.42 30.79
C ILE A 219 -4.07 -15.83 31.10
N ASP A 220 -3.98 -14.54 31.41
CA ASP A 220 -2.73 -13.90 31.79
C ASP A 220 -2.03 -14.64 32.94
N LEU A 221 -2.80 -15.04 33.95
CA LEU A 221 -2.29 -15.81 35.11
C LEU A 221 -1.91 -17.25 34.75
N ALA A 222 -2.70 -17.91 33.88
CA ALA A 222 -2.50 -19.32 33.54
C ALA A 222 -1.34 -19.52 32.53
N HIS A 223 -1.17 -18.60 31.60
CA HIS A 223 -0.24 -18.76 30.46
C HIS A 223 0.95 -17.77 30.49
N GLY A 224 0.97 -16.82 31.41
CA GLY A 224 2.09 -15.87 31.58
C GLY A 224 2.22 -14.88 30.40
N THR A 225 1.10 -14.43 29.84
CA THR A 225 1.05 -13.51 28.71
C THR A 225 1.39 -12.07 29.06
N ARG A 226 1.71 -11.80 30.33
CA ARG A 226 2.22 -10.51 30.87
C ARG A 226 1.29 -9.32 30.63
N GLY A 227 0.00 -9.58 30.48
CA GLY A 227 -0.99 -8.56 30.16
C GLY A 227 -0.87 -7.96 28.76
N ASN A 228 -0.04 -8.46 27.85
CA ASN A 228 0.03 -7.99 26.48
C ASN A 228 -1.18 -8.47 25.69
N ARG A 229 -1.89 -7.56 25.01
CA ARG A 229 -3.14 -7.89 24.31
C ARG A 229 -3.22 -7.18 22.98
N LEU A 230 -3.47 -7.95 21.91
CA LEU A 230 -3.79 -7.42 20.59
C LEU A 230 -5.25 -7.73 20.29
N PHE A 231 -6.04 -6.69 20.01
CA PHE A 231 -7.44 -6.79 19.59
C PHE A 231 -7.52 -6.68 18.08
N TYR A 232 -7.96 -7.75 17.42
CA TYR A 232 -8.10 -7.78 15.96
C TYR A 232 -9.57 -7.70 15.56
N LEU A 233 -9.95 -6.66 14.80
CA LEU A 233 -11.33 -6.44 14.39
C LEU A 233 -11.60 -7.02 13.00
N ALA A 234 -11.90 -8.33 12.92
CA ALA A 234 -12.31 -9.03 11.71
C ALA A 234 -13.83 -8.99 11.50
N THR A 235 -14.46 -7.89 11.87
CA THR A 235 -15.91 -7.65 11.81
C THR A 235 -16.28 -6.75 10.64
N GLN A 236 -17.58 -6.54 10.45
CA GLN A 236 -18.04 -5.49 9.52
C GLN A 236 -17.63 -4.10 10.03
N PRO A 237 -17.32 -3.14 9.14
CA PRO A 237 -16.86 -1.80 9.52
C PRO A 237 -17.84 -1.04 10.41
N SER A 238 -19.15 -1.27 10.25
CA SER A 238 -20.19 -0.68 11.09
C SER A 238 -20.10 -1.05 12.57
N ALA A 239 -19.40 -2.15 12.91
CA ALA A 239 -19.21 -2.59 14.30
C ALA A 239 -17.94 -2.00 14.94
N PHE A 240 -17.01 -1.40 14.19
CA PHE A 240 -15.75 -0.89 14.74
C PHE A 240 -15.94 0.14 15.85
N PRO A 241 -16.76 1.21 15.67
CA PRO A 241 -16.93 2.23 16.71
C PRO A 241 -17.45 1.65 18.03
N GLU A 242 -18.43 0.74 17.94
CA GLU A 242 -19.02 0.12 19.12
C GLU A 242 -18.04 -0.79 19.85
N ILE A 243 -17.36 -1.70 19.15
CA ILE A 243 -16.35 -2.57 19.75
C ILE A 243 -15.28 -1.73 20.45
N ILE A 244 -14.78 -0.68 19.81
CA ILE A 244 -13.74 0.20 20.36
C ILE A 244 -14.25 0.92 21.61
N ALA A 245 -15.45 1.48 21.56
CA ALA A 245 -16.06 2.14 22.73
C ALA A 245 -16.22 1.18 23.91
N GLN A 246 -16.69 -0.03 23.66
CA GLN A 246 -16.86 -1.05 24.70
C GLN A 246 -15.52 -1.53 25.26
N LEU A 247 -14.46 -1.67 24.46
CA LEU A 247 -13.11 -1.96 24.94
C LEU A 247 -12.62 -0.87 25.91
N GLY A 248 -12.87 0.41 25.57
CA GLY A 248 -12.56 1.53 26.47
C GLY A 248 -13.38 1.52 27.76
N HIS A 249 -14.69 1.29 27.69
CA HIS A 249 -15.55 1.20 28.87
C HIS A 249 -15.14 0.06 29.83
N ALA A 250 -14.67 -1.05 29.28
CA ALA A 250 -14.17 -2.18 30.06
C ALA A 250 -12.71 -2.02 30.55
N GLY A 251 -12.04 -0.88 30.25
CA GLY A 251 -10.65 -0.63 30.63
C GLY A 251 -9.63 -1.52 29.91
N LEU A 252 -10.03 -2.16 28.80
CA LEU A 252 -9.18 -3.09 28.05
C LEU A 252 -8.14 -2.38 27.16
N ASP A 253 -8.26 -1.06 26.97
CA ASP A 253 -7.33 -0.18 26.25
C ASP A 253 -6.12 0.25 27.08
N HIS A 254 -6.22 0.16 28.43
CA HIS A 254 -5.22 0.70 29.34
C HIS A 254 -3.95 -0.16 29.37
N GLU A 255 -2.81 0.49 29.13
CA GLU A 255 -1.49 -0.10 29.36
C GLU A 255 -1.14 0.02 30.85
N HIS A 256 -0.94 -1.09 31.53
CA HIS A 256 -0.57 -1.11 32.95
C HIS A 256 0.86 -0.60 33.16
N HIS A 257 1.11 0.02 34.33
CA HIS A 257 2.45 0.49 34.72
C HIS A 257 3.51 -0.63 34.75
N ASP A 258 3.08 -1.87 34.84
CA ASP A 258 3.94 -3.07 34.87
C ASP A 258 4.34 -3.58 33.47
N GLY A 259 3.97 -2.87 32.40
CA GLY A 259 4.54 -3.04 31.06
C GLY A 259 3.73 -3.84 30.04
N GLY A 260 2.47 -4.20 30.33
CA GLY A 260 1.61 -4.86 29.31
C GLY A 260 1.15 -3.87 28.23
N TRP A 261 1.51 -4.14 26.96
CA TRP A 261 1.07 -3.31 25.84
C TRP A 261 -0.36 -3.67 25.39
N ARG A 262 -1.05 -2.70 24.80
CA ARG A 262 -2.38 -2.83 24.19
C ARG A 262 -2.29 -2.35 22.74
N ARG A 263 -2.81 -3.15 21.80
CA ARG A 263 -2.83 -2.82 20.38
C ARG A 263 -4.15 -3.21 19.78
N VAL A 264 -4.64 -2.40 18.82
CA VAL A 264 -5.85 -2.70 18.06
C VAL A 264 -5.50 -2.72 16.56
N VAL A 265 -5.92 -3.81 15.90
CA VAL A 265 -5.80 -3.95 14.45
C VAL A 265 -7.20 -3.75 13.85
N ILE A 266 -7.29 -2.84 12.90
CA ILE A 266 -8.54 -2.46 12.23
C ILE A 266 -8.40 -2.76 10.75
N GLU A 267 -9.38 -3.48 10.19
CA GLU A 267 -9.47 -3.80 8.76
C GLU A 267 -10.07 -2.66 7.95
N LYS A 268 -9.77 -2.63 6.65
CA LYS A 268 -10.46 -1.72 5.72
C LYS A 268 -11.95 -2.11 5.55
N PRO A 269 -12.80 -1.14 5.16
CA PRO A 269 -12.55 0.26 4.85
C PRO A 269 -12.51 1.16 6.10
N PHE A 270 -11.74 2.26 6.01
CA PHE A 270 -11.67 3.30 7.04
C PHE A 270 -12.55 4.48 6.62
N GLY A 271 -13.85 4.39 6.92
CA GLY A 271 -14.84 5.31 6.39
C GLY A 271 -15.25 4.98 4.94
N ARG A 272 -16.22 5.73 4.43
CA ARG A 272 -16.70 5.69 3.05
C ARG A 272 -16.53 7.03 2.32
N ASP A 273 -16.16 8.07 3.07
CA ASP A 273 -15.88 9.44 2.69
C ASP A 273 -15.01 10.10 3.77
N LEU A 274 -14.50 11.28 3.52
CA LEU A 274 -13.65 12.03 4.45
C LEU A 274 -14.33 12.26 5.81
N GLU A 275 -15.62 12.64 5.80
CA GLU A 275 -16.35 12.93 7.04
C GLU A 275 -16.46 11.70 7.94
N SER A 276 -16.81 10.56 7.38
CA SER A 276 -16.92 9.31 8.13
C SER A 276 -15.56 8.76 8.58
N ALA A 277 -14.50 9.00 7.80
CA ALA A 277 -13.13 8.65 8.20
C ALA A 277 -12.67 9.49 9.39
N ILE A 278 -12.86 10.82 9.36
CA ILE A 278 -12.56 11.71 10.49
C ILE A 278 -13.37 11.30 11.72
N ARG A 279 -14.65 10.98 11.54
CA ARG A 279 -15.51 10.52 12.65
C ARG A 279 -14.99 9.22 13.26
N LEU A 280 -14.66 8.23 12.42
CA LEU A 280 -14.09 6.96 12.89
C LEU A 280 -12.75 7.16 13.62
N ASN A 281 -11.83 7.94 13.05
CA ASN A 281 -10.55 8.25 13.68
C ASN A 281 -10.72 8.95 15.04
N ARG A 282 -11.70 9.85 15.13
CA ARG A 282 -12.03 10.52 16.42
C ARG A 282 -12.56 9.53 17.45
N GLU A 283 -13.44 8.60 17.08
CA GLU A 283 -13.95 7.57 18.01
C GLU A 283 -12.81 6.63 18.45
N VAL A 284 -11.96 6.18 17.52
CA VAL A 284 -10.77 5.39 17.86
C VAL A 284 -9.85 6.16 18.81
N GLY A 285 -9.58 7.44 18.53
CA GLY A 285 -8.68 8.29 19.31
C GLY A 285 -9.16 8.63 20.73
N LYS A 286 -10.47 8.43 21.04
CA LYS A 286 -10.98 8.55 22.41
C LYS A 286 -10.51 7.41 23.32
N VAL A 287 -10.21 6.25 22.75
CA VAL A 287 -9.87 5.01 23.45
C VAL A 287 -8.40 4.67 23.28
N PHE A 288 -7.91 4.56 22.04
CA PHE A 288 -6.55 4.15 21.73
C PHE A 288 -5.71 5.33 21.25
N ARG A 289 -4.47 5.43 21.71
CA ARG A 289 -3.47 6.35 21.11
C ARG A 289 -3.05 5.84 19.75
N GLU A 290 -2.67 6.72 18.82
CA GLU A 290 -2.29 6.34 17.44
C GLU A 290 -1.20 5.25 17.40
N ARG A 291 -0.22 5.26 18.32
CA ARG A 291 0.81 4.21 18.43
C ARG A 291 0.28 2.82 18.78
N GLN A 292 -0.97 2.72 19.23
CA GLN A 292 -1.65 1.46 19.57
C GLN A 292 -2.53 0.96 18.42
N VAL A 293 -2.71 1.76 17.35
CA VAL A 293 -3.65 1.50 16.25
C VAL A 293 -2.92 1.06 15.00
N TYR A 294 -3.30 -0.09 14.47
CA TYR A 294 -2.73 -0.71 13.28
C TYR A 294 -3.82 -0.86 12.22
N ARG A 295 -3.90 0.11 11.28
CA ARG A 295 -4.87 0.06 10.17
C ARG A 295 -4.27 -0.72 9.03
N ILE A 296 -4.90 -1.86 8.68
CA ILE A 296 -4.38 -2.76 7.64
C ILE A 296 -4.71 -2.28 6.23
N ASP A 297 -3.66 -2.11 5.43
CA ASP A 297 -3.70 -2.25 3.99
C ASP A 297 -2.86 -3.47 3.60
N HIS A 298 -3.51 -4.55 3.15
CA HIS A 298 -2.82 -5.81 2.86
C HIS A 298 -1.81 -5.72 1.70
N TYR A 299 -1.83 -4.68 0.88
CA TYR A 299 -0.79 -4.44 -0.13
C TYR A 299 0.55 -4.09 0.51
N LEU A 300 0.54 -3.38 1.64
CA LEU A 300 1.76 -3.03 2.37
C LEU A 300 2.46 -4.24 3.00
N GLY A 301 1.72 -5.32 3.27
CA GLY A 301 2.28 -6.58 3.77
C GLY A 301 2.96 -7.44 2.70
N LYS A 302 2.88 -7.08 1.40
CA LYS A 302 3.51 -7.86 0.33
C LYS A 302 5.02 -7.64 0.29
N GLU A 303 5.78 -8.72 0.10
CA GLU A 303 7.24 -8.68 0.11
C GLU A 303 7.82 -7.71 -0.92
N THR A 304 7.30 -7.70 -2.14
CA THR A 304 7.73 -6.78 -3.20
C THR A 304 7.42 -5.32 -2.92
N VAL A 305 6.36 -5.02 -2.16
CA VAL A 305 6.06 -3.65 -1.72
C VAL A 305 7.06 -3.21 -0.65
N ARG A 306 7.39 -4.08 0.30
CA ARG A 306 8.45 -3.83 1.28
C ARG A 306 9.81 -3.66 0.61
N ASN A 307 10.10 -4.48 -0.41
CA ASN A 307 11.33 -4.38 -1.17
C ASN A 307 11.46 -3.06 -1.96
N LEU A 308 10.38 -2.38 -2.29
CA LEU A 308 10.46 -1.06 -2.95
C LEU A 308 11.31 -0.07 -2.14
N LEU A 309 11.16 -0.07 -0.80
CA LEU A 309 11.96 0.77 0.10
C LEU A 309 13.43 0.36 0.09
N VAL A 310 13.71 -0.95 0.16
CA VAL A 310 15.07 -1.48 0.09
C VAL A 310 15.69 -1.19 -1.27
N PHE A 311 14.94 -1.41 -2.36
CA PHE A 311 15.39 -1.13 -3.72
C PHE A 311 15.78 0.33 -3.91
N ARG A 312 14.96 1.26 -3.41
CA ARG A 312 15.24 2.69 -3.52
C ARG A 312 16.38 3.14 -2.62
N PHE A 313 16.36 2.77 -1.34
CA PHE A 313 17.18 3.41 -0.32
C PHE A 313 18.45 2.64 0.06
N ALA A 314 18.56 1.36 -0.29
CA ALA A 314 19.79 0.59 -0.11
C ALA A 314 20.70 0.56 -1.36
N ASN A 315 20.23 1.11 -2.50
CA ASN A 315 20.97 1.08 -3.77
C ASN A 315 21.27 2.50 -4.27
N GLY A 316 22.49 2.97 -4.06
CA GLY A 316 22.91 4.34 -4.38
C GLY A 316 22.84 4.74 -5.86
N ILE A 317 22.58 3.80 -6.79
CA ILE A 317 22.45 4.09 -8.22
C ILE A 317 21.03 4.56 -8.61
N PHE A 318 20.01 4.22 -7.84
CA PHE A 318 18.63 4.54 -8.21
C PHE A 318 18.17 5.90 -7.66
N GLU A 319 18.43 6.21 -6.40
CA GLU A 319 17.92 7.43 -5.76
C GLU A 319 18.30 8.73 -6.50
N PRO A 320 19.54 8.92 -7.01
CA PRO A 320 19.92 10.12 -7.78
C PRO A 320 19.11 10.34 -9.06
N ILE A 321 18.60 9.26 -9.67
CA ILE A 321 17.78 9.33 -10.89
C ILE A 321 16.28 9.22 -10.62
N TRP A 322 15.86 9.11 -9.35
CA TRP A 322 14.47 8.94 -8.94
C TRP A 322 13.75 10.27 -8.76
N ASN A 323 13.68 11.04 -9.86
CA ASN A 323 13.11 12.40 -9.83
C ASN A 323 12.73 12.89 -11.23
N ARG A 324 12.07 14.05 -11.29
CA ARG A 324 11.58 14.70 -12.51
C ARG A 324 12.63 14.99 -13.59
N ARG A 325 13.93 14.98 -13.27
CA ARG A 325 14.99 15.20 -14.27
C ARG A 325 15.17 14.00 -15.17
N HIS A 326 14.94 12.79 -14.65
CA HIS A 326 15.21 11.52 -15.32
C HIS A 326 13.95 10.72 -15.66
N ILE A 327 12.89 10.84 -14.83
CA ILE A 327 11.63 10.12 -15.02
C ILE A 327 10.69 10.94 -15.89
N ASP A 328 10.07 10.27 -16.88
CA ASP A 328 9.04 10.83 -17.75
C ASP A 328 7.66 10.70 -17.12
N HIS A 329 7.31 9.50 -16.65
CA HIS A 329 6.06 9.24 -15.95
C HIS A 329 6.14 7.95 -15.13
N VAL A 330 5.17 7.78 -14.24
CA VAL A 330 4.97 6.55 -13.44
C VAL A 330 3.62 5.95 -13.79
N GLN A 331 3.55 4.63 -13.92
CA GLN A 331 2.29 3.89 -14.06
C GLN A 331 2.14 2.89 -12.92
N ILE A 332 0.98 2.87 -12.26
CA ILE A 332 0.62 1.90 -11.24
C ILE A 332 -0.64 1.19 -11.71
N THR A 333 -0.53 -0.10 -11.98
CA THR A 333 -1.64 -0.91 -12.49
C THR A 333 -1.99 -2.00 -11.49
N VAL A 334 -3.27 -2.09 -11.12
CA VAL A 334 -3.85 -3.22 -10.39
C VAL A 334 -4.92 -3.85 -11.27
N ALA A 335 -4.62 -4.99 -11.84
CA ALA A 335 -5.53 -5.75 -12.69
C ALA A 335 -6.07 -6.97 -11.94
N GLU A 336 -7.38 -7.12 -11.87
CA GLU A 336 -8.05 -8.31 -11.33
C GLU A 336 -8.80 -9.04 -12.44
N SER A 337 -8.51 -10.34 -12.61
CA SER A 337 -9.27 -11.22 -13.52
C SER A 337 -10.60 -11.68 -12.93
N LEU A 338 -10.75 -11.58 -11.61
CA LEU A 338 -11.99 -11.87 -10.89
C LEU A 338 -12.97 -10.69 -10.99
N GLY A 339 -14.27 -10.98 -10.87
CA GLY A 339 -15.32 -9.98 -10.69
C GLY A 339 -15.53 -9.66 -9.21
N ILE A 340 -16.79 -9.50 -8.82
CA ILE A 340 -17.16 -9.24 -7.42
C ILE A 340 -17.42 -10.53 -6.62
N GLU A 341 -17.51 -11.68 -7.31
CA GLU A 341 -17.58 -13.03 -6.71
C GLU A 341 -18.65 -13.14 -5.60
N GLY A 342 -19.87 -12.72 -5.91
CA GLY A 342 -21.03 -12.79 -5.00
C GLY A 342 -21.08 -11.72 -3.90
N ARG A 343 -20.17 -10.74 -3.91
CA ARG A 343 -20.14 -9.60 -2.97
C ARG A 343 -20.84 -8.36 -3.56
N GLY A 344 -21.92 -8.53 -4.35
CA GLY A 344 -22.60 -7.43 -5.05
C GLY A 344 -23.01 -6.32 -4.10
N ALA A 345 -23.75 -6.63 -3.04
CA ALA A 345 -24.23 -5.63 -2.09
C ALA A 345 -23.08 -4.80 -1.45
N PHE A 346 -21.95 -5.42 -1.12
CA PHE A 346 -20.79 -4.70 -0.62
C PHE A 346 -20.16 -3.79 -1.69
N TYR A 347 -20.06 -4.31 -2.93
CA TYR A 347 -19.39 -3.57 -4.00
C TYR A 347 -20.23 -2.39 -4.52
N GLU A 348 -21.56 -2.47 -4.43
CA GLU A 348 -22.48 -1.37 -4.70
C GLU A 348 -22.20 -0.14 -3.81
N GLU A 349 -21.77 -0.37 -2.58
CA GLU A 349 -21.43 0.70 -1.65
C GLU A 349 -20.00 1.25 -1.84
N THR A 350 -19.09 0.46 -2.43
CA THR A 350 -17.66 0.80 -2.47
C THR A 350 -17.18 1.25 -3.83
N GLY A 351 -17.47 0.52 -4.89
CA GLY A 351 -16.89 0.76 -6.21
C GLY A 351 -15.36 0.63 -6.25
N ALA A 352 -14.76 0.89 -7.39
CA ALA A 352 -13.31 0.82 -7.59
C ALA A 352 -12.56 1.96 -6.90
N SER A 353 -13.18 3.14 -6.81
CA SER A 353 -12.56 4.32 -6.18
C SER A 353 -12.32 4.13 -4.69
N ARG A 354 -13.32 3.66 -3.96
CA ARG A 354 -13.22 3.41 -2.51
C ARG A 354 -12.46 2.13 -2.19
N ASP A 355 -12.66 1.06 -3.03
CA ASP A 355 -12.02 -0.24 -2.78
C ASP A 355 -10.52 -0.25 -3.09
N PHE A 356 -10.05 0.58 -4.04
CA PHE A 356 -8.66 0.53 -4.51
C PHE A 356 -7.95 1.88 -4.58
N LEU A 357 -8.57 2.94 -5.12
CA LEU A 357 -7.87 4.21 -5.29
C LEU A 357 -7.52 4.83 -3.94
N GLN A 358 -8.50 4.93 -3.05
CA GLN A 358 -8.38 5.56 -1.73
C GLN A 358 -7.31 4.91 -0.84
N ASN A 359 -7.03 3.64 -1.06
CA ASN A 359 -6.09 2.87 -0.26
C ASN A 359 -4.92 2.36 -1.10
N HIS A 360 -5.00 1.17 -1.65
CA HIS A 360 -3.89 0.47 -2.28
C HIS A 360 -3.12 1.28 -3.33
N LEU A 361 -3.82 1.99 -4.23
CA LEU A 361 -3.14 2.77 -5.28
C LEU A 361 -2.42 3.99 -4.72
N LEU A 362 -3.05 4.74 -3.80
CA LEU A 362 -2.40 5.87 -3.14
C LEU A 362 -1.28 5.42 -2.20
N GLN A 363 -1.39 4.25 -1.56
CA GLN A 363 -0.31 3.65 -0.78
C GLN A 363 0.91 3.32 -1.65
N LEU A 364 0.70 2.65 -2.79
CA LEU A 364 1.78 2.36 -3.73
C LEU A 364 2.40 3.64 -4.30
N LEU A 365 1.57 4.63 -4.65
CA LEU A 365 2.04 5.93 -5.11
C LEU A 365 2.91 6.62 -4.05
N SER A 366 2.47 6.66 -2.78
CA SER A 366 3.23 7.32 -1.71
C SER A 366 4.60 6.66 -1.50
N LEU A 367 4.69 5.33 -1.50
CA LEU A 367 5.96 4.61 -1.38
C LEU A 367 6.91 4.84 -2.57
N VAL A 368 6.35 4.99 -3.78
CA VAL A 368 7.14 5.34 -4.98
C VAL A 368 7.66 6.77 -4.89
N ALA A 369 6.84 7.70 -4.41
CA ALA A 369 7.10 9.12 -4.52
C ALA A 369 7.78 9.76 -3.30
N MET A 370 7.74 9.12 -2.12
CA MET A 370 8.27 9.68 -0.87
C MET A 370 9.77 10.00 -0.92
N GLU A 371 10.19 10.96 -0.10
CA GLU A 371 11.61 11.20 0.16
C GLU A 371 12.21 10.09 1.04
N PRO A 372 13.54 9.87 1.02
CA PRO A 372 14.19 8.97 1.96
C PRO A 372 13.92 9.43 3.40
N PRO A 373 13.35 8.59 4.28
CA PRO A 373 13.16 8.97 5.67
C PRO A 373 14.52 9.07 6.40
N ALA A 374 14.59 9.92 7.43
CA ALA A 374 15.81 10.12 8.21
C ALA A 374 16.23 8.85 8.99
N THR A 375 15.26 8.05 9.41
CA THR A 375 15.43 6.74 10.08
C THR A 375 14.39 5.76 9.55
N PHE A 376 14.66 4.46 9.67
CA PHE A 376 13.68 3.43 9.30
C PHE A 376 12.73 3.13 10.48
N GLU A 377 12.27 4.20 11.14
CA GLU A 377 11.24 4.13 12.18
C GLU A 377 9.86 4.42 11.61
N ALA A 378 8.84 3.86 12.24
CA ALA A 378 7.47 3.91 11.74
C ALA A 378 6.97 5.34 11.47
N ASP A 379 7.20 6.26 12.40
CA ASP A 379 6.72 7.64 12.26
C ASP A 379 7.48 8.40 11.16
N ALA A 380 8.81 8.23 11.07
CA ALA A 380 9.62 8.87 10.03
C ALA A 380 9.17 8.42 8.61
N LEU A 381 8.90 7.12 8.43
CA LEU A 381 8.43 6.59 7.15
C LEU A 381 7.01 7.08 6.82
N ARG A 382 6.09 7.05 7.79
CA ARG A 382 4.71 7.50 7.61
C ARG A 382 4.62 9.01 7.36
N ASP A 383 5.49 9.82 7.98
CA ASP A 383 5.58 11.25 7.72
C ASP A 383 5.94 11.56 6.26
N GLU A 384 6.90 10.82 5.68
CA GLU A 384 7.25 10.99 4.27
C GLU A 384 6.10 10.57 3.33
N LYS A 385 5.36 9.50 3.65
CA LYS A 385 4.17 9.09 2.89
C LYS A 385 3.08 10.16 2.90
N VAL A 386 2.77 10.71 4.09
CA VAL A 386 1.76 11.77 4.25
C VAL A 386 2.14 13.03 3.48
N LYS A 387 3.41 13.44 3.47
CA LYS A 387 3.89 14.57 2.66
C LYS A 387 3.56 14.40 1.18
N VAL A 388 3.75 13.19 0.63
CA VAL A 388 3.41 12.91 -0.76
C VAL A 388 1.92 13.06 -1.00
N ILE A 389 1.08 12.44 -0.14
CA ILE A 389 -0.38 12.48 -0.32
C ILE A 389 -0.88 13.93 -0.27
N ARG A 390 -0.40 14.74 0.67
CA ARG A 390 -0.69 16.18 0.78
C ARG A 390 -0.22 17.02 -0.42
N ALA A 391 0.82 16.56 -1.10
CA ALA A 391 1.34 17.24 -2.29
C ALA A 391 0.60 16.83 -3.58
N ILE A 392 -0.31 15.87 -3.53
CA ILE A 392 -1.15 15.54 -4.69
C ILE A 392 -2.10 16.71 -4.95
N ALA A 393 -2.04 17.25 -6.17
CA ALA A 393 -2.86 18.38 -6.57
C ALA A 393 -4.36 18.06 -6.46
N GLU A 394 -5.10 18.91 -5.74
CA GLU A 394 -6.55 18.83 -5.66
C GLU A 394 -7.18 19.01 -7.05
N MET A 395 -8.18 18.19 -7.36
CA MET A 395 -8.82 18.21 -8.68
C MET A 395 -10.13 18.99 -8.68
N THR A 396 -10.22 19.99 -9.54
CA THR A 396 -11.51 20.61 -9.88
C THR A 396 -12.39 19.64 -10.70
N PRO A 397 -13.73 19.82 -10.73
CA PRO A 397 -14.60 18.98 -11.55
C PRO A 397 -14.19 18.93 -13.04
N ALA A 398 -13.66 20.02 -13.59
CA ALA A 398 -13.15 20.05 -14.96
C ALA A 398 -11.88 19.18 -15.14
N GLN A 399 -11.01 19.15 -14.13
CA GLN A 399 -9.85 18.27 -14.13
C GLN A 399 -10.22 16.81 -13.95
N VAL A 400 -11.21 16.50 -13.09
CA VAL A 400 -11.74 15.14 -12.94
C VAL A 400 -12.24 14.61 -14.27
N ARG A 401 -13.09 15.38 -15.01
CA ARG A 401 -13.57 15.00 -16.34
C ARG A 401 -12.46 14.75 -17.36
N ARG A 402 -11.34 15.45 -17.24
CA ARG A 402 -10.20 15.32 -18.14
C ARG A 402 -9.26 14.20 -17.77
N ASP A 403 -8.99 14.03 -16.48
CA ASP A 403 -7.86 13.27 -15.95
C ASP A 403 -8.27 12.01 -15.19
N VAL A 404 -9.60 11.74 -15.05
CA VAL A 404 -10.11 10.53 -14.39
C VAL A 404 -11.17 9.87 -15.26
N VAL A 405 -11.02 8.55 -15.43
CA VAL A 405 -11.95 7.71 -16.21
C VAL A 405 -12.55 6.66 -15.29
N ARG A 406 -13.87 6.55 -15.25
CA ARG A 406 -14.59 5.44 -14.61
C ARG A 406 -15.13 4.48 -15.65
N GLY A 407 -15.29 3.21 -15.29
CA GLY A 407 -15.83 2.19 -16.17
C GLY A 407 -16.52 1.07 -15.42
N GLN A 408 -17.40 0.33 -16.13
CA GLN A 408 -18.09 -0.84 -15.59
C GLN A 408 -18.01 -1.97 -16.61
N TYR A 409 -17.70 -3.22 -16.16
CA TYR A 409 -17.61 -4.35 -17.07
C TYR A 409 -18.97 -4.86 -17.53
N GLY A 410 -19.08 -5.08 -18.83
CA GLY A 410 -20.14 -5.84 -19.47
C GLY A 410 -19.80 -7.33 -19.56
N PRO A 411 -20.69 -8.15 -20.15
CA PRO A 411 -20.42 -9.55 -20.45
C PRO A 411 -19.16 -9.69 -21.33
N GLY A 412 -18.48 -10.82 -21.24
CA GLY A 412 -17.29 -11.09 -22.06
C GLY A 412 -16.65 -12.43 -21.73
N TRP A 413 -15.35 -12.56 -21.99
CA TRP A 413 -14.60 -13.81 -21.81
C TRP A 413 -13.34 -13.58 -20.99
N VAL A 414 -13.20 -14.31 -19.89
CA VAL A 414 -11.99 -14.28 -19.04
C VAL A 414 -11.42 -15.70 -18.94
N SER A 415 -10.13 -15.85 -19.27
CA SER A 415 -9.44 -17.16 -19.27
C SER A 415 -10.20 -18.24 -20.07
N GLY A 416 -10.78 -17.87 -21.22
CA GLY A 416 -11.51 -18.76 -22.11
C GLY A 416 -12.90 -19.19 -21.62
N LYS A 417 -13.43 -18.57 -20.57
CA LYS A 417 -14.77 -18.81 -20.03
C LYS A 417 -15.66 -17.59 -20.20
N PRO A 418 -16.93 -17.76 -20.61
CA PRO A 418 -17.87 -16.65 -20.64
C PRO A 418 -18.18 -16.19 -19.21
N VAL A 419 -18.27 -14.89 -19.01
CA VAL A 419 -18.62 -14.27 -17.74
C VAL A 419 -19.73 -13.23 -17.95
N VAL A 420 -20.57 -13.04 -16.94
CA VAL A 420 -21.65 -12.07 -16.95
C VAL A 420 -21.11 -10.65 -16.74
N GLY A 421 -21.87 -9.65 -17.14
CA GLY A 421 -21.60 -8.25 -16.81
C GLY A 421 -21.92 -7.92 -15.36
N TYR A 422 -21.42 -6.78 -14.87
CA TYR A 422 -21.57 -6.35 -13.48
C TYR A 422 -23.03 -6.29 -13.04
N ARG A 423 -23.90 -5.65 -13.83
CA ARG A 423 -25.34 -5.52 -13.56
C ARG A 423 -26.12 -6.85 -13.57
N GLN A 424 -25.46 -7.95 -13.99
CA GLN A 424 -26.01 -9.30 -13.99
C GLN A 424 -25.47 -10.16 -12.83
N GLU A 425 -24.55 -9.61 -12.05
CA GLU A 425 -24.02 -10.33 -10.88
C GLU A 425 -25.05 -10.36 -9.74
N PRO A 426 -25.05 -11.38 -8.87
CA PRO A 426 -25.97 -11.47 -7.74
C PRO A 426 -25.87 -10.26 -6.80
N HIS A 427 -27.00 -9.73 -6.37
CA HIS A 427 -27.14 -8.61 -5.44
C HIS A 427 -26.57 -7.29 -5.99
N VAL A 428 -26.55 -7.10 -7.28
CA VAL A 428 -26.25 -5.85 -7.98
C VAL A 428 -27.54 -5.28 -8.56
N ASP A 429 -27.71 -3.96 -8.47
CA ASP A 429 -28.83 -3.28 -9.12
C ASP A 429 -28.67 -3.36 -10.65
N PRO A 430 -29.70 -3.78 -11.42
CA PRO A 430 -29.65 -3.79 -12.89
C PRO A 430 -29.35 -2.42 -13.52
N GLU A 431 -29.62 -1.32 -12.82
CA GLU A 431 -29.33 0.04 -13.26
C GLU A 431 -28.13 0.66 -12.54
N SER A 432 -27.32 -0.17 -11.85
CA SER A 432 -26.16 0.30 -11.06
C SER A 432 -25.22 1.20 -11.87
N GLU A 433 -24.81 2.30 -11.25
CA GLU A 433 -23.79 3.23 -11.75
C GLU A 433 -22.44 3.05 -11.06
N THR A 434 -22.28 1.99 -10.27
CA THR A 434 -21.05 1.70 -9.54
C THR A 434 -19.94 1.31 -10.50
N GLU A 435 -18.82 1.99 -10.42
CA GLU A 435 -17.66 1.75 -11.25
C GLU A 435 -16.87 0.50 -10.78
N THR A 436 -16.47 -0.33 -11.75
CA THR A 436 -15.61 -1.51 -11.55
C THR A 436 -14.21 -1.32 -12.14
N PHE A 437 -13.98 -0.16 -12.72
CA PHE A 437 -12.72 0.28 -13.29
C PHE A 437 -12.52 1.77 -13.00
N ILE A 438 -11.30 2.12 -12.66
CA ILE A 438 -10.86 3.51 -12.55
C ILE A 438 -9.48 3.66 -13.17
N ALA A 439 -9.28 4.75 -13.92
CA ALA A 439 -7.97 5.23 -14.31
C ALA A 439 -7.86 6.72 -13.99
N ALA A 440 -6.77 7.14 -13.37
CA ALA A 440 -6.55 8.51 -12.96
C ALA A 440 -5.13 8.97 -13.32
N ARG A 441 -5.01 10.21 -13.76
CA ARG A 441 -3.76 10.94 -13.93
C ARG A 441 -3.62 11.93 -12.78
N LEU A 442 -2.72 11.64 -11.84
CA LEU A 442 -2.45 12.48 -10.68
C LEU A 442 -1.14 13.25 -10.87
N MET A 443 -1.07 14.46 -10.29
CA MET A 443 0.12 15.30 -10.25
C MET A 443 0.54 15.50 -8.80
N ILE A 444 1.84 15.52 -8.54
CA ILE A 444 2.42 15.76 -7.21
C ILE A 444 3.18 17.09 -7.28
N ASP A 445 2.73 18.07 -6.50
CA ASP A 445 3.26 19.42 -6.49
C ASP A 445 4.39 19.55 -5.45
N ASP A 446 5.48 18.84 -5.71
CA ASP A 446 6.72 18.93 -4.94
C ASP A 446 7.95 19.12 -5.84
N TRP A 447 9.13 19.36 -5.22
CA TRP A 447 10.38 19.57 -5.96
C TRP A 447 10.85 18.34 -6.74
N ARG A 448 10.55 17.15 -6.25
CA ARG A 448 10.96 15.88 -6.86
C ARG A 448 10.13 15.55 -8.08
N TRP A 449 8.81 15.80 -8.05
CA TRP A 449 7.85 15.27 -9.01
C TRP A 449 7.11 16.32 -9.84
N SER A 450 7.25 17.61 -9.54
CA SER A 450 6.55 18.67 -10.28
C SER A 450 6.69 18.50 -11.80
N GLY A 451 5.54 18.39 -12.49
CA GLY A 451 5.45 18.19 -13.92
C GLY A 451 5.51 16.72 -14.38
N ILE A 452 5.64 15.75 -13.47
CA ILE A 452 5.64 14.32 -13.80
C ILE A 452 4.28 13.72 -13.48
N PRO A 453 3.56 13.16 -14.47
CA PRO A 453 2.28 12.51 -14.24
C PRO A 453 2.46 11.10 -13.65
N PHE A 454 1.57 10.79 -12.70
CA PHE A 454 1.35 9.46 -12.16
C PHE A 454 0.04 8.93 -12.72
N TYR A 455 0.11 7.86 -13.52
CA TYR A 455 -1.04 7.20 -14.09
C TYR A 455 -1.38 5.97 -13.26
N LEU A 456 -2.52 6.00 -12.59
CA LEU A 456 -3.03 4.90 -11.79
C LEU A 456 -4.19 4.25 -12.51
N ARG A 457 -4.26 2.93 -12.54
CA ARG A 457 -5.48 2.23 -12.96
C ARG A 457 -5.75 0.98 -12.17
N MET A 458 -7.02 0.73 -11.98
CA MET A 458 -7.53 -0.52 -11.42
C MET A 458 -8.75 -0.96 -12.23
N GLY A 459 -8.91 -2.28 -12.41
CA GLY A 459 -10.12 -2.82 -13.01
C GLY A 459 -10.37 -4.27 -12.63
N LYS A 460 -11.66 -4.63 -12.54
CA LYS A 460 -12.12 -6.02 -12.40
C LYS A 460 -12.43 -6.62 -13.77
N ARG A 461 -12.44 -7.96 -13.86
CA ARG A 461 -12.64 -8.70 -15.11
C ARG A 461 -11.67 -8.28 -16.22
N LEU A 462 -10.46 -7.84 -15.86
CA LEU A 462 -9.37 -7.60 -16.80
C LEU A 462 -8.78 -8.94 -17.30
N PRO A 463 -7.97 -8.95 -18.40
CA PRO A 463 -7.51 -10.20 -19.02
C PRO A 463 -6.74 -11.13 -18.09
N LYS A 464 -6.03 -10.58 -17.12
CA LYS A 464 -5.26 -11.34 -16.14
C LYS A 464 -5.13 -10.60 -14.80
N ARG A 465 -4.81 -11.35 -13.74
CA ARG A 465 -4.42 -10.76 -12.46
C ARG A 465 -2.98 -10.26 -12.56
N ALA A 466 -2.74 -8.98 -12.29
CA ALA A 466 -1.40 -8.40 -12.23
C ALA A 466 -1.40 -7.11 -11.40
N THR A 467 -0.35 -6.92 -10.61
CA THR A 467 -0.06 -5.61 -10.00
C THR A 467 1.37 -5.24 -10.32
N GLU A 468 1.56 -4.09 -10.95
CA GLU A 468 2.86 -3.62 -11.41
C GLU A 468 3.00 -2.11 -11.19
N ILE A 469 4.20 -1.70 -10.78
CA ILE A 469 4.65 -0.31 -10.79
C ILE A 469 5.68 -0.19 -11.90
N ALA A 470 5.46 0.70 -12.87
CA ALA A 470 6.35 0.94 -13.99
C ALA A 470 6.87 2.38 -13.97
N ILE A 471 8.18 2.54 -13.91
CA ILE A 471 8.89 3.81 -13.95
C ILE A 471 9.46 3.98 -15.35
N GLN A 472 8.88 4.87 -16.13
CA GLN A 472 9.36 5.20 -17.47
C GLN A 472 10.38 6.34 -17.36
N PHE A 473 11.60 6.09 -17.80
CA PHE A 473 12.62 7.14 -17.87
C PHE A 473 12.44 7.97 -19.14
N LYS A 474 12.95 9.20 -19.11
CA LYS A 474 13.00 10.09 -20.28
C LYS A 474 13.90 9.50 -21.35
N GLU A 475 13.66 9.93 -22.57
CA GLU A 475 14.58 9.68 -23.69
C GLU A 475 15.95 10.27 -23.41
N VAL A 476 16.98 9.67 -24.04
CA VAL A 476 18.32 10.26 -23.99
C VAL A 476 18.30 11.61 -24.70
N PRO A 477 18.95 12.65 -24.14
CA PRO A 477 18.87 14.02 -24.68
C PRO A 477 19.49 14.15 -26.08
N HIS A 478 20.33 13.19 -26.48
CA HIS A 478 20.96 13.16 -27.79
C HIS A 478 21.02 11.72 -28.29
N GLN A 479 20.27 11.44 -29.36
CA GLN A 479 20.15 10.11 -30.01
C GLN A 479 21.32 9.87 -30.98
N LEU A 480 22.40 9.24 -30.51
CA LEU A 480 23.56 8.90 -31.32
C LEU A 480 23.31 7.74 -32.31
N PHE A 481 22.29 6.92 -32.05
CA PHE A 481 22.04 5.66 -32.75
C PHE A 481 20.69 5.67 -33.50
N ARG A 482 20.21 6.85 -33.96
CA ARG A 482 18.92 6.99 -34.67
C ARG A 482 18.82 6.17 -35.93
N ASP A 483 19.94 5.96 -36.63
CA ASP A 483 20.00 5.20 -37.86
C ASP A 483 20.10 3.68 -37.63
N SER A 484 20.08 3.21 -36.40
CA SER A 484 20.01 1.78 -36.12
C SER A 484 18.61 1.25 -36.48
N ALA A 485 18.53 0.02 -36.98
CA ALA A 485 17.31 -0.60 -37.51
C ALA A 485 16.16 -0.75 -36.51
N ALA A 486 16.41 -0.52 -35.23
CA ALA A 486 15.39 -0.44 -34.18
C ALA A 486 15.61 0.88 -33.42
N ASP A 487 14.60 1.75 -33.46
CA ASP A 487 14.56 2.95 -32.59
C ASP A 487 14.57 2.50 -31.10
N PRO A 488 15.64 2.78 -30.34
CA PRO A 488 15.74 2.28 -28.97
C PRO A 488 14.70 2.99 -28.10
N GLU A 489 13.75 2.23 -27.57
CA GLU A 489 12.79 2.77 -26.59
C GLU A 489 13.52 3.25 -25.32
N PRO A 490 13.01 4.31 -24.65
CA PRO A 490 13.57 4.77 -23.39
C PRO A 490 13.60 3.70 -22.31
N ASN A 491 14.53 3.82 -21.37
CA ASN A 491 14.70 2.86 -20.31
C ASN A 491 13.44 2.75 -19.44
N LEU A 492 13.15 1.54 -18.99
CA LEU A 492 11.98 1.25 -18.17
C LEU A 492 12.39 0.34 -17.01
N LEU A 493 11.99 0.71 -15.81
CA LEU A 493 12.04 -0.13 -14.63
C LEU A 493 10.61 -0.55 -14.27
N ALA A 494 10.34 -1.86 -14.18
CA ALA A 494 9.05 -2.37 -13.76
C ALA A 494 9.21 -3.27 -12.52
N MET A 495 8.42 -3.01 -11.49
CA MET A 495 8.34 -3.80 -10.27
C MET A 495 7.02 -4.55 -10.27
N ARG A 496 7.10 -5.87 -10.40
CA ARG A 496 5.94 -6.78 -10.38
C ARG A 496 5.65 -7.17 -8.95
N ILE A 497 4.47 -6.82 -8.45
CA ILE A 497 4.02 -7.08 -7.08
C ILE A 497 3.27 -8.42 -7.01
N GLN A 498 2.56 -8.78 -8.08
CA GLN A 498 1.87 -10.08 -8.20
C GLN A 498 1.49 -10.34 -9.68
N PRO A 499 1.35 -11.63 -10.11
CA PRO A 499 1.59 -12.84 -9.34
C PRO A 499 3.08 -13.21 -9.27
N ASP A 500 3.88 -12.85 -10.27
CA ASP A 500 5.29 -13.22 -10.42
C ASP A 500 6.16 -12.09 -9.88
N GLU A 501 6.40 -12.13 -8.57
CA GLU A 501 7.15 -11.09 -7.84
C GLU A 501 8.56 -10.90 -8.41
N GLY A 502 8.92 -9.65 -8.74
CA GLY A 502 10.22 -9.38 -9.34
C GLY A 502 10.43 -7.95 -9.83
N ILE A 503 11.62 -7.71 -10.35
CA ILE A 503 12.04 -6.42 -10.91
C ILE A 503 12.58 -6.64 -12.30
N MET A 504 12.15 -5.85 -13.26
CA MET A 504 12.59 -5.88 -14.64
C MET A 504 13.15 -4.52 -15.05
N LEU A 505 14.35 -4.51 -15.60
CA LEU A 505 14.98 -3.33 -16.20
C LEU A 505 15.13 -3.53 -17.70
N ARG A 506 14.56 -2.64 -18.51
CA ARG A 506 14.73 -2.59 -19.97
C ARG A 506 15.72 -1.49 -20.32
N PHE A 507 16.69 -1.82 -21.19
CA PHE A 507 17.71 -0.88 -21.68
C PHE A 507 18.20 -1.28 -23.06
N GLY A 508 18.83 -0.34 -23.78
CA GLY A 508 19.42 -0.57 -25.09
C GLY A 508 20.75 -1.31 -24.98
N ALA A 509 20.95 -2.32 -25.83
CA ALA A 509 22.22 -3.04 -25.97
C ALA A 509 22.59 -3.20 -27.45
N LYS A 510 23.90 -3.19 -27.74
CA LYS A 510 24.39 -3.45 -29.09
C LYS A 510 24.17 -4.93 -29.47
N VAL A 511 23.58 -5.15 -30.61
CA VAL A 511 23.48 -6.51 -31.18
C VAL A 511 24.88 -7.00 -31.57
N PRO A 512 25.26 -8.25 -31.23
CA PRO A 512 26.53 -8.84 -31.67
C PRO A 512 26.65 -8.81 -33.20
N GLY A 513 27.78 -8.35 -33.73
CA GLY A 513 28.06 -8.21 -35.16
C GLY A 513 29.00 -7.04 -35.45
N LEU A 514 29.32 -6.81 -36.75
CA LEU A 514 30.26 -5.76 -37.20
C LEU A 514 29.62 -4.36 -37.19
N GLY A 515 28.28 -4.28 -37.32
CA GLY A 515 27.52 -3.02 -37.25
C GLY A 515 27.25 -2.55 -35.83
N VAL A 516 26.72 -1.34 -35.70
CA VAL A 516 26.25 -0.76 -34.42
C VAL A 516 24.73 -0.75 -34.40
N ASP A 517 24.12 -1.93 -34.42
CA ASP A 517 22.68 -2.08 -34.23
C ASP A 517 22.35 -2.12 -32.73
N VAL A 518 21.44 -1.26 -32.28
CA VAL A 518 20.97 -1.22 -30.89
C VAL A 518 19.59 -1.85 -30.78
N ARG A 519 19.38 -2.74 -29.84
CA ARG A 519 18.06 -3.29 -29.50
C ARG A 519 17.80 -3.23 -28.01
N ASN A 520 16.52 -3.16 -27.65
CA ASN A 520 16.10 -3.27 -26.25
C ASN A 520 16.30 -4.68 -25.74
N VAL A 521 16.94 -4.80 -24.60
CA VAL A 521 17.09 -6.04 -23.82
C VAL A 521 16.52 -5.86 -22.43
N THR A 522 16.25 -6.96 -21.77
CA THR A 522 15.67 -6.99 -20.42
C THR A 522 16.59 -7.73 -19.47
N MET A 523 16.86 -7.11 -18.31
CA MET A 523 17.34 -7.81 -17.12
C MET A 523 16.14 -8.09 -16.24
N ASP A 524 15.94 -9.35 -15.86
CA ASP A 524 14.80 -9.79 -15.06
C ASP A 524 15.28 -10.48 -13.79
N PHE A 525 14.83 -9.98 -12.66
CA PHE A 525 15.02 -10.55 -11.34
C PHE A 525 13.68 -11.05 -10.83
N THR A 526 13.60 -12.30 -10.42
CA THR A 526 12.40 -12.91 -9.82
C THR A 526 12.74 -13.44 -8.44
N TYR A 527 11.90 -13.15 -7.43
CA TYR A 527 12.14 -13.56 -6.05
C TYR A 527 12.21 -15.07 -5.90
N GLY A 528 11.25 -15.79 -6.44
CA GLY A 528 11.18 -17.25 -6.34
C GLY A 528 12.43 -17.95 -6.89
N SER A 529 12.99 -17.46 -8.01
CA SER A 529 14.21 -18.05 -8.58
C SER A 529 15.49 -17.64 -7.86
N ALA A 530 15.54 -16.41 -7.31
CA ALA A 530 16.74 -15.89 -6.69
C ALA A 530 16.94 -16.38 -5.26
N PHE A 531 15.87 -16.46 -4.47
CA PHE A 531 15.96 -16.83 -3.06
C PHE A 531 15.49 -18.25 -2.76
N GLN A 532 14.84 -18.94 -3.71
CA GLN A 532 14.33 -20.31 -3.57
C GLN A 532 13.43 -20.50 -2.33
N THR A 533 12.76 -19.43 -1.92
CA THR A 533 11.84 -19.38 -0.78
C THR A 533 10.50 -18.83 -1.23
N ASP A 534 9.43 -19.38 -0.68
CA ASP A 534 8.09 -18.81 -0.88
C ASP A 534 7.96 -17.53 -0.06
N SER A 535 7.48 -16.46 -0.69
CA SER A 535 7.15 -15.22 0.02
C SER A 535 6.03 -15.47 1.06
N PRO A 536 6.13 -14.90 2.27
CA PRO A 536 5.04 -14.97 3.25
C PRO A 536 3.77 -14.32 2.72
N ASP A 537 2.60 -14.79 3.18
CA ASP A 537 1.33 -14.10 2.90
C ASP A 537 1.34 -12.73 3.59
N ALA A 538 0.75 -11.73 2.96
CA ALA A 538 0.70 -10.36 3.51
C ALA A 538 0.14 -10.30 4.94
N TYR A 539 -0.81 -11.17 5.29
CA TYR A 539 -1.37 -11.25 6.64
C TYR A 539 -0.38 -11.84 7.65
N GLU A 540 0.46 -12.79 7.26
CA GLU A 540 1.53 -13.30 8.12
C GLU A 540 2.47 -12.16 8.52
N THR A 541 2.90 -11.37 7.56
CA THR A 541 3.78 -10.23 7.77
C THR A 541 3.15 -9.14 8.64
N LEU A 542 1.93 -8.69 8.28
CA LEU A 542 1.26 -7.60 9.01
C LEU A 542 0.87 -7.99 10.44
N ILE A 543 0.41 -9.23 10.65
CA ILE A 543 0.11 -9.71 11.99
C ILE A 543 1.39 -9.76 12.83
N LEU A 544 2.49 -10.27 12.30
CA LEU A 544 3.78 -10.31 12.99
C LEU A 544 4.28 -8.91 13.32
N ASP A 545 4.23 -7.97 12.37
CA ASP A 545 4.63 -6.56 12.59
C ASP A 545 3.79 -5.91 13.69
N ALA A 546 2.45 -6.10 13.68
CA ALA A 546 1.58 -5.60 14.73
C ALA A 546 1.93 -6.20 16.11
N LEU A 547 2.25 -7.50 16.18
CA LEU A 547 2.68 -8.18 17.39
C LEU A 547 4.05 -7.70 17.89
N LEU A 548 4.95 -7.33 17.00
CA LEU A 548 6.25 -6.75 17.33
C LEU A 548 6.17 -5.26 17.69
N GLY A 549 5.07 -4.58 17.34
CA GLY A 549 4.90 -3.14 17.55
C GLY A 549 5.49 -2.29 16.43
N ASP A 550 5.77 -2.88 15.28
CA ASP A 550 6.24 -2.18 14.10
C ASP A 550 5.04 -1.65 13.29
N ALA A 551 4.83 -0.35 13.33
CA ALA A 551 3.75 0.31 12.60
C ALA A 551 4.18 0.89 11.24
N SER A 552 5.38 0.58 10.75
CA SER A 552 5.98 1.16 9.54
C SER A 552 5.12 0.98 8.30
N LEU A 553 4.45 -0.17 8.17
CA LEU A 553 3.62 -0.53 7.02
C LEU A 553 2.12 -0.56 7.35
N PHE A 554 1.72 0.23 8.36
CA PHE A 554 0.31 0.46 8.67
C PHE A 554 -0.07 1.90 8.39
N THR A 555 -1.29 2.10 7.95
CA THR A 555 -1.80 3.42 7.59
C THR A 555 -2.09 4.23 8.86
N ARG A 556 -1.63 5.47 8.91
CA ARG A 556 -1.88 6.41 10.01
C ARG A 556 -3.20 7.16 9.80
N ALA A 557 -3.79 7.71 10.86
CA ALA A 557 -5.07 8.41 10.80
C ALA A 557 -5.09 9.56 9.79
N ASP A 558 -4.07 10.43 9.84
CA ASP A 558 -3.94 11.57 8.92
C ASP A 558 -3.76 11.12 7.46
N GLU A 559 -3.05 10.02 7.23
CA GLU A 559 -2.88 9.45 5.90
C GLU A 559 -4.20 8.97 5.29
N VAL A 560 -5.09 8.36 6.10
CA VAL A 560 -6.43 7.98 5.68
C VAL A 560 -7.27 9.21 5.31
N GLU A 561 -7.23 10.26 6.14
CA GLU A 561 -7.99 11.49 5.91
C GLU A 561 -7.52 12.22 4.66
N GLU A 562 -6.21 12.36 4.47
CA GLU A 562 -5.62 12.98 3.27
C GLU A 562 -5.91 12.17 2.01
N ALA A 563 -5.93 10.83 2.08
CA ALA A 563 -6.31 9.99 0.95
C ALA A 563 -7.80 10.19 0.55
N TRP A 564 -8.68 10.38 1.53
CA TRP A 564 -10.09 10.72 1.25
C TRP A 564 -10.25 12.12 0.66
N SER A 565 -9.45 13.10 1.07
CA SER A 565 -9.50 14.45 0.49
C SER A 565 -9.19 14.48 -1.02
N ILE A 566 -8.48 13.47 -1.52
CA ILE A 566 -8.20 13.30 -2.97
C ILE A 566 -9.38 12.62 -3.68
N VAL A 567 -10.00 11.62 -3.04
CA VAL A 567 -10.99 10.76 -3.69
C VAL A 567 -12.41 11.34 -3.65
N ASP A 568 -12.78 12.01 -2.57
CA ASP A 568 -14.11 12.60 -2.42
C ASP A 568 -14.45 13.63 -3.52
N PRO A 569 -13.56 14.56 -3.92
CA PRO A 569 -13.81 15.46 -5.04
C PRO A 569 -14.05 14.74 -6.36
N ILE A 570 -13.40 13.59 -6.59
CA ILE A 570 -13.60 12.77 -7.79
C ILE A 570 -15.02 12.19 -7.79
N ILE A 571 -15.45 11.60 -6.66
CA ILE A 571 -16.78 11.02 -6.51
C ILE A 571 -17.87 12.10 -6.61
N ALA A 572 -17.66 13.26 -5.99
CA ALA A 572 -18.58 14.39 -6.04
C ALA A 572 -18.75 14.91 -7.48
N ALA A 573 -17.64 15.04 -8.24
CA ALA A 573 -17.72 15.47 -9.62
C ALA A 573 -18.52 14.48 -10.49
N TRP A 574 -18.39 13.18 -10.25
CA TRP A 574 -19.18 12.17 -10.96
C TRP A 574 -20.67 12.21 -10.62
N ALA A 575 -21.02 12.54 -9.38
CA ALA A 575 -22.41 12.71 -8.98
C ALA A 575 -23.09 13.91 -9.68
N GLU A 576 -22.30 14.93 -10.07
CA GLU A 576 -22.78 16.09 -10.81
C GLU A 576 -22.92 15.84 -12.33
N GLU A 577 -22.20 14.85 -12.89
CA GLU A 577 -22.17 14.57 -14.33
C GLU A 577 -23.41 13.85 -14.87
N GLY A 578 -24.24 13.28 -14.00
CA GLY A 578 -25.34 12.42 -14.38
C GLY A 578 -24.92 10.97 -14.68
N SER A 579 -25.89 10.18 -15.14
CA SER A 579 -25.69 8.74 -15.33
C SER A 579 -24.65 8.43 -16.40
N PRO A 580 -23.65 7.58 -16.09
CA PRO A 580 -22.64 7.18 -17.06
C PRO A 580 -23.20 6.17 -18.06
N ASP A 581 -22.61 6.14 -19.27
CA ASP A 581 -22.90 5.10 -20.27
C ASP A 581 -22.24 3.77 -19.88
N PHE A 582 -22.91 3.02 -19.00
CA PHE A 582 -22.45 1.72 -18.49
C PHE A 582 -23.33 0.55 -19.00
N PRO A 583 -22.72 -0.62 -19.25
CA PRO A 583 -21.30 -0.98 -19.13
C PRO A 583 -20.44 -0.38 -20.25
N SER A 584 -19.21 0.02 -19.95
CA SER A 584 -18.30 0.74 -20.85
C SER A 584 -17.11 -0.08 -21.35
N TYR A 585 -16.92 -1.32 -20.87
CA TYR A 585 -15.91 -2.25 -21.40
C TYR A 585 -16.35 -3.70 -21.29
N GLU A 586 -15.91 -4.53 -22.24
CA GLU A 586 -16.13 -5.97 -22.26
C GLU A 586 -15.21 -6.66 -21.25
N ALA A 587 -15.74 -7.60 -20.44
CA ALA A 587 -14.93 -8.43 -19.58
C ALA A 587 -13.85 -9.19 -20.37
N GLY A 588 -12.62 -9.20 -19.86
CA GLY A 588 -11.44 -9.77 -20.55
C GLY A 588 -10.67 -8.77 -21.40
N THR A 589 -11.07 -7.51 -21.43
CA THR A 589 -10.32 -6.40 -22.03
C THR A 589 -9.58 -5.59 -20.95
N TRP A 590 -8.71 -4.64 -21.37
CA TRP A 590 -7.93 -3.80 -20.47
C TRP A 590 -8.68 -2.57 -19.93
N GLY A 591 -9.99 -2.58 -19.95
CA GLY A 591 -10.84 -1.47 -19.51
C GLY A 591 -11.45 -0.69 -20.68
N PRO A 592 -12.13 0.43 -20.42
CA PRO A 592 -12.74 1.25 -21.45
C PRO A 592 -11.69 1.94 -22.33
N ALA A 593 -11.95 2.05 -23.64
CA ALA A 593 -11.03 2.64 -24.60
C ALA A 593 -10.61 4.09 -24.24
N VAL A 594 -11.52 4.85 -23.64
CA VAL A 594 -11.23 6.23 -23.18
C VAL A 594 -10.12 6.29 -22.12
N ALA A 595 -9.81 5.18 -21.46
CA ALA A 595 -8.67 5.13 -20.53
C ALA A 595 -7.32 5.19 -21.24
N ASP A 596 -7.24 4.78 -22.51
CA ASP A 596 -6.02 4.93 -23.31
C ASP A 596 -5.80 6.40 -23.70
N ASP A 597 -6.86 7.18 -23.86
CA ASP A 597 -6.79 8.60 -24.19
C ASP A 597 -6.11 9.45 -23.10
N LEU A 598 -6.17 9.01 -21.84
CA LEU A 598 -5.46 9.70 -20.75
C LEU A 598 -3.96 9.83 -21.03
N LEU A 599 -3.36 8.81 -21.59
CA LEU A 599 -1.92 8.77 -21.89
C LEU A 599 -1.65 9.25 -23.31
N ALA A 600 -2.54 8.92 -24.28
CA ALA A 600 -2.37 9.24 -25.69
C ALA A 600 -2.32 10.76 -25.95
N ARG A 601 -3.04 11.57 -25.17
CA ARG A 601 -3.01 13.05 -25.25
C ARG A 601 -1.60 13.63 -25.05
N GLU A 602 -0.74 12.92 -24.32
CA GLU A 602 0.65 13.31 -24.05
C GLU A 602 1.66 12.43 -24.80
N GLY A 603 1.21 11.69 -25.85
CA GLY A 603 2.05 10.81 -26.67
C GLY A 603 2.50 9.54 -25.93
N ARG A 604 1.87 9.18 -24.81
CA ARG A 604 2.18 8.02 -23.98
C ARG A 604 1.18 6.88 -24.17
N ARG A 605 1.49 5.72 -23.66
CA ARG A 605 0.62 4.55 -23.70
C ARG A 605 0.72 3.75 -22.39
N TRP A 606 -0.36 3.03 -22.07
CA TRP A 606 -0.29 2.05 -21.00
C TRP A 606 0.73 0.97 -21.31
N ARG A 607 1.51 0.63 -20.31
CA ARG A 607 2.39 -0.52 -20.41
C ARG A 607 1.56 -1.80 -20.59
N ARG A 608 1.97 -2.63 -21.52
CA ARG A 608 1.46 -4.00 -21.69
C ARG A 608 2.16 -4.89 -20.65
N ILE A 609 1.39 -5.39 -19.69
CA ILE A 609 1.85 -6.24 -18.59
C ILE A 609 1.81 -7.70 -19.04
#